data_c70719f0da4d6336298c23e223ca44c8
#
_entry.id   c70719f0da4d6336298c23e223ca44c8
#
_cell.length_a   1.000
_cell.length_b   1.000
_cell.length_c   1.000
_cell.angle_alpha   90.00
_cell.angle_beta   90.00
_cell.angle_gamma   90.00
#
_symmetry.space_group_name_H-M   'P 1'
#
loop_
_entity.id
_entity.type
_entity.pdbx_description
1 polymer ?
#
loop_
_entity_poly.entity_id
_entity_poly.type
_entity_poly.pdbx_seq_one_letter_code
_entity_poly.pdbx_strand_id
1 'polypeptide(L)'
;MTTVTSLDQASGRDVARVLTDSFLDAPGWLDVGPERARHRWVVMWGYHRALHRKALQWGCPGYAAVRGNRLVGVAVTFDWEAWPPPEPNSTLLDAPSFVLAGPWAAVRGARADATMKRAHFHEPHLYLWQLAVEPRAQRSGVGRLLLERVIADADDAGTPIYLETAKPDNVPYYRGFGFTETGREKLPRGAPLWLMLRPHS
;
A
#
# COMPACT_ATOMS: atom_id res chain seq x y z
N MET A 1 18.04 -17.29 -2.61
CA MET A 1 16.71 -17.53 -3.18
C MET A 1 15.71 -16.67 -2.42
N THR A 2 14.70 -16.09 -3.06
CA THR A 2 13.61 -15.34 -2.41
C THR A 2 12.40 -16.26 -2.35
N THR A 3 11.77 -16.36 -1.18
CA THR A 3 10.53 -17.11 -0.97
C THR A 3 9.39 -16.14 -0.65
N VAL A 4 8.18 -16.48 -1.07
CA VAL A 4 6.96 -15.74 -0.73
C VAL A 4 6.18 -16.56 0.29
N THR A 5 5.81 -15.92 1.40
CA THR A 5 5.02 -16.50 2.49
C THR A 5 3.81 -15.61 2.77
N SER A 6 2.87 -16.08 3.59
CA SER A 6 1.77 -15.24 4.06
C SER A 6 2.27 -14.09 4.95
N LEU A 7 1.60 -12.95 4.90
CA LEU A 7 1.98 -11.72 5.62
C LEU A 7 1.89 -11.86 7.14
N ASP A 8 1.02 -12.71 7.64
CA ASP A 8 0.83 -12.98 9.09
C ASP A 8 2.07 -13.61 9.75
N GLN A 9 2.91 -14.28 8.97
CA GLN A 9 4.18 -14.85 9.43
C GLN A 9 5.29 -13.81 9.58
N ALA A 10 5.09 -12.59 9.07
CA ALA A 10 6.09 -11.54 9.10
C ALA A 10 6.01 -10.70 10.38
N SER A 11 7.18 -10.32 10.90
CA SER A 11 7.25 -9.38 12.02
C SER A 11 6.66 -8.01 11.63
N GLY A 12 5.72 -7.48 12.42
CA GLY A 12 5.14 -6.16 12.19
C GLY A 12 6.17 -5.02 12.19
N ARG A 13 7.33 -5.20 12.86
CA ARG A 13 8.45 -4.24 12.78
C ARG A 13 9.10 -4.26 11.40
N ASP A 14 9.35 -5.45 10.86
CA ASP A 14 9.98 -5.61 9.56
C ASP A 14 9.06 -5.17 8.44
N VAL A 15 7.76 -5.49 8.52
CA VAL A 15 6.74 -4.99 7.58
C VAL A 15 6.72 -3.46 7.58
N ALA A 16 6.61 -2.83 8.76
CA ALA A 16 6.62 -1.37 8.87
C ALA A 16 7.91 -0.75 8.31
N ARG A 17 9.07 -1.38 8.55
CA ARG A 17 10.36 -0.93 8.00
C ARG A 17 10.35 -0.99 6.47
N VAL A 18 10.01 -2.14 5.89
CA VAL A 18 10.01 -2.31 4.42
C VAL A 18 9.07 -1.32 3.75
N LEU A 19 7.85 -1.15 4.26
CA LEU A 19 6.88 -0.20 3.75
C LEU A 19 7.41 1.25 3.86
N THR A 20 7.92 1.63 5.02
CA THR A 20 8.42 2.98 5.27
C THR A 20 9.62 3.32 4.38
N ASP A 21 10.61 2.43 4.33
CA ASP A 21 11.83 2.65 3.53
C ASP A 21 11.52 2.70 2.02
N SER A 22 10.52 1.91 1.58
CA SER A 22 10.11 1.86 0.17
C SER A 22 9.34 3.10 -0.28
N PHE A 23 8.54 3.67 0.61
CA PHE A 23 7.66 4.80 0.30
C PHE A 23 8.14 6.15 0.82
N LEU A 24 9.32 6.22 1.46
CA LEU A 24 9.78 7.45 2.12
C LEU A 24 9.77 8.66 1.20
N ASP A 25 10.19 8.48 -0.04
CA ASP A 25 10.24 9.52 -1.06
C ASP A 25 9.21 9.30 -2.19
N ALA A 26 8.19 8.48 -1.94
CA ALA A 26 7.10 8.31 -2.88
C ALA A 26 6.26 9.59 -3.00
N PRO A 27 5.85 9.98 -4.22
CA PRO A 27 5.10 11.22 -4.45
C PRO A 27 3.87 11.39 -3.55
N GLY A 28 3.12 10.32 -3.28
CA GLY A 28 1.98 10.35 -2.36
C GLY A 28 2.37 10.73 -0.94
N TRP A 29 3.46 10.17 -0.39
CA TRP A 29 3.93 10.52 0.95
C TRP A 29 4.62 11.88 1.01
N LEU A 30 5.25 12.34 -0.07
CA LEU A 30 5.75 13.72 -0.19
C LEU A 30 4.61 14.73 -0.21
N ASP A 31 3.48 14.37 -0.79
CA ASP A 31 2.28 15.21 -0.86
C ASP A 31 1.61 15.37 0.52
N VAL A 32 1.38 14.28 1.23
CA VAL A 32 0.60 14.29 2.47
C VAL A 32 1.44 14.44 3.74
N GLY A 33 2.64 13.89 3.75
CA GLY A 33 3.48 13.75 4.94
C GLY A 33 4.24 15.02 5.37
N PRO A 34 4.99 14.93 6.47
CA PRO A 34 5.93 15.96 6.88
C PRO A 34 7.04 16.18 5.84
N GLU A 35 7.50 17.43 5.73
CA GLU A 35 8.54 17.80 4.74
C GLU A 35 9.91 17.19 5.06
N ARG A 36 10.29 17.20 6.35
CA ARG A 36 11.57 16.65 6.79
C ARG A 36 11.57 15.12 6.73
N ALA A 37 12.48 14.54 5.95
CA ALA A 37 12.55 13.09 5.73
C ALA A 37 12.60 12.26 7.03
N ARG A 38 13.42 12.67 8.02
CA ARG A 38 13.49 11.97 9.33
C ARG A 38 12.15 11.98 10.05
N HIS A 39 11.45 13.12 10.04
CA HIS A 39 10.14 13.26 10.66
C HIS A 39 9.10 12.43 9.91
N ARG A 40 9.10 12.50 8.57
CA ARG A 40 8.23 11.67 7.71
C ARG A 40 8.46 10.18 7.96
N TRP A 41 9.71 9.73 8.10
CA TRP A 41 10.02 8.33 8.39
C TRP A 41 9.37 7.85 9.70
N VAL A 42 9.51 8.63 10.79
CA VAL A 42 8.92 8.28 12.11
C VAL A 42 7.39 8.18 12.02
N VAL A 43 6.75 9.14 11.36
CA VAL A 43 5.29 9.16 11.15
C VAL A 43 4.85 7.95 10.34
N MET A 44 5.52 7.67 9.22
CA MET A 44 5.21 6.55 8.34
C MET A 44 5.43 5.20 9.03
N TRP A 45 6.51 5.06 9.80
CA TRP A 45 6.78 3.83 10.51
C TRP A 45 5.68 3.50 11.55
N GLY A 46 5.26 4.49 12.31
CA GLY A 46 4.14 4.34 13.24
C GLY A 46 2.84 3.97 12.52
N TYR A 47 2.53 4.67 11.43
CA TYR A 47 1.38 4.39 10.59
C TYR A 47 1.40 2.97 10.01
N HIS A 48 2.49 2.55 9.34
CA HIS A 48 2.59 1.22 8.73
C HIS A 48 2.56 0.09 9.76
N ARG A 49 3.08 0.34 10.97
CA ARG A 49 3.01 -0.63 12.05
C ARG A 49 1.58 -0.83 12.55
N ALA A 50 0.84 0.25 12.72
CA ALA A 50 -0.56 0.18 13.11
C ALA A 50 -1.40 -0.48 12.01
N LEU A 51 -1.12 -0.12 10.77
CA LEU A 51 -1.74 -0.67 9.60
C LEU A 51 -1.61 -2.20 9.51
N HIS A 52 -0.40 -2.71 9.65
CA HIS A 52 -0.15 -4.16 9.63
C HIS A 52 -0.97 -4.89 10.71
N ARG A 53 -1.05 -4.34 11.94
CA ARG A 53 -1.91 -4.93 12.98
C ARG A 53 -3.38 -4.97 12.60
N LYS A 54 -3.88 -3.87 12.01
CA LYS A 54 -5.26 -3.79 11.54
C LYS A 54 -5.53 -4.77 10.40
N ALA A 55 -4.64 -4.85 9.42
CA ALA A 55 -4.76 -5.79 8.31
C ALA A 55 -4.89 -7.23 8.83
N LEU A 56 -4.09 -7.63 9.80
CA LEU A 56 -4.19 -8.94 10.43
C LEU A 56 -5.52 -9.12 11.19
N GLN A 57 -5.99 -8.11 11.92
CA GLN A 57 -7.26 -8.15 12.65
C GLN A 57 -8.48 -8.28 11.72
N TRP A 58 -8.40 -7.71 10.54
CA TRP A 58 -9.46 -7.78 9.53
C TRP A 58 -9.35 -8.99 8.61
N GLY A 59 -8.37 -9.87 8.87
CA GLY A 59 -8.16 -11.07 8.04
C GLY A 59 -7.73 -10.74 6.62
N CYS A 60 -7.16 -9.55 6.40
CA CYS A 60 -6.75 -9.13 5.07
C CYS A 60 -5.64 -10.03 4.53
N PRO A 61 -5.81 -10.60 3.35
CA PRO A 61 -4.77 -11.39 2.71
C PRO A 61 -3.55 -10.51 2.39
N GLY A 62 -2.38 -11.14 2.31
CA GLY A 62 -1.16 -10.43 1.97
C GLY A 62 0.04 -11.34 1.95
N TYR A 63 1.13 -10.84 1.39
CA TYR A 63 2.33 -11.62 1.16
C TYR A 63 3.59 -10.91 1.62
N ALA A 64 4.53 -11.72 2.12
CA ALA A 64 5.85 -11.34 2.53
C ALA A 64 6.90 -12.04 1.67
N ALA A 65 7.80 -11.29 1.05
CA ALA A 65 8.95 -11.83 0.34
C ALA A 65 10.17 -11.83 1.26
N VAL A 66 10.73 -13.03 1.49
CA VAL A 66 11.84 -13.24 2.40
C VAL A 66 13.07 -13.75 1.64
N ARG A 67 14.23 -13.18 1.91
CA ARG A 67 15.53 -13.61 1.37
C ARG A 67 16.47 -13.95 2.52
N GLY A 68 16.78 -15.24 2.71
CA GLY A 68 17.36 -15.72 3.97
C GLY A 68 16.41 -15.44 5.13
N ASN A 69 16.89 -14.76 6.17
CA ASN A 69 16.08 -14.37 7.33
C ASN A 69 15.60 -12.91 7.26
N ARG A 70 15.66 -12.28 6.09
CA ARG A 70 15.33 -10.86 5.94
C ARG A 70 14.09 -10.66 5.09
N LEU A 71 13.13 -9.91 5.62
CA LEU A 71 12.00 -9.41 4.86
C LEU A 71 12.48 -8.34 3.87
N VAL A 72 12.22 -8.57 2.59
CA VAL A 72 12.67 -7.70 1.47
C VAL A 72 11.53 -7.14 0.64
N GLY A 73 10.32 -7.64 0.82
CA GLY A 73 9.14 -7.10 0.11
C GLY A 73 7.85 -7.49 0.79
N VAL A 74 6.80 -6.72 0.54
CA VAL A 74 5.46 -6.88 1.14
C VAL A 74 4.42 -6.52 0.10
N ALA A 75 3.34 -7.32 0.02
CA ALA A 75 2.08 -6.97 -0.62
C ALA A 75 0.97 -7.01 0.42
N VAL A 76 0.17 -5.95 0.51
CA VAL A 76 -1.00 -5.87 1.40
C VAL A 76 -2.22 -5.69 0.53
N THR A 77 -3.21 -6.57 0.67
CA THR A 77 -4.45 -6.54 -0.08
C THR A 77 -5.65 -6.46 0.86
N PHE A 78 -6.78 -5.99 0.35
CA PHE A 78 -8.06 -6.00 1.02
C PHE A 78 -9.10 -6.60 0.10
N ASP A 79 -9.94 -7.47 0.63
CA ASP A 79 -11.13 -7.88 -0.06
C ASP A 79 -12.13 -6.72 -0.13
N TRP A 80 -12.97 -6.71 -1.15
CA TRP A 80 -13.99 -5.69 -1.36
C TRP A 80 -14.84 -5.42 -0.11
N GLU A 81 -15.26 -6.46 0.59
CA GLU A 81 -16.09 -6.34 1.79
C GLU A 81 -15.36 -5.72 2.99
N ALA A 82 -14.02 -5.78 2.98
CA ALA A 82 -13.17 -5.21 4.02
C ALA A 82 -12.79 -3.74 3.75
N TRP A 83 -13.20 -3.17 2.62
CA TRP A 83 -12.87 -1.80 2.26
C TRP A 83 -14.12 -0.94 1.99
N PRO A 84 -14.23 0.28 2.50
CA PRO A 84 -13.35 0.88 3.51
C PRO A 84 -13.46 0.15 4.85
N PRO A 85 -12.35 0.06 5.60
CA PRO A 85 -12.38 -0.64 6.89
C PRO A 85 -13.40 0.00 7.83
N PRO A 86 -14.06 -0.79 8.70
CA PRO A 86 -15.12 -0.30 9.58
C PRO A 86 -14.65 0.82 10.51
N GLU A 87 -15.41 1.88 10.61
CA GLU A 87 -15.20 2.96 11.59
C GLU A 87 -15.55 2.50 13.03
N PRO A 88 -14.89 3.00 14.05
CA PRO A 88 -13.82 3.97 13.96
C PRO A 88 -12.51 3.28 13.58
N ASN A 89 -11.97 3.62 12.45
CA ASN A 89 -10.54 3.41 12.23
C ASN A 89 -9.86 4.00 13.44
N SER A 90 -9.39 3.17 14.35
CA SER A 90 -8.87 3.63 15.63
C SER A 90 -7.58 4.42 15.45
N THR A 91 -7.74 5.53 14.77
CA THR A 91 -6.77 6.62 14.67
C THR A 91 -6.24 7.03 16.03
N LEU A 92 -6.98 6.77 17.10
CA LEU A 92 -6.51 7.02 18.47
C LEU A 92 -5.29 6.16 18.86
N LEU A 93 -5.17 4.93 18.38
CA LEU A 93 -3.95 4.12 18.59
C LEU A 93 -2.79 4.54 17.69
N ASP A 94 -3.12 5.23 16.60
CA ASP A 94 -2.17 5.83 15.67
C ASP A 94 -1.95 7.33 15.99
N ALA A 95 -2.65 7.85 17.00
CA ALA A 95 -2.59 9.24 17.44
C ALA A 95 -1.16 9.77 17.60
N PRO A 96 -0.18 9.03 18.18
CA PRO A 96 1.19 9.51 18.26
C PRO A 96 1.78 9.84 16.88
N SER A 97 1.52 9.03 15.87
CA SER A 97 1.99 9.27 14.50
C SER A 97 1.34 10.52 13.88
N PHE A 98 0.04 10.71 14.09
CA PHE A 98 -0.67 11.89 13.59
C PHE A 98 -0.32 13.17 14.36
N VAL A 99 -0.15 13.10 15.67
CA VAL A 99 0.33 14.23 16.47
C VAL A 99 1.72 14.65 16.04
N LEU A 100 2.61 13.68 15.80
CA LEU A 100 3.95 13.94 15.28
C LEU A 100 3.92 14.50 13.85
N ALA A 101 2.93 14.13 13.03
CA ALA A 101 2.80 14.65 11.67
C ALA A 101 2.50 16.16 11.64
N GLY A 102 1.87 16.67 12.67
CA GLY A 102 1.41 18.05 12.78
C GLY A 102 0.07 18.30 12.06
N PRO A 103 -0.63 19.40 12.39
CA PRO A 103 -2.02 19.62 11.96
C PRO A 103 -2.19 19.71 10.44
N TRP A 104 -1.25 20.32 9.76
CA TRP A 104 -1.32 20.46 8.30
C TRP A 104 -1.13 19.15 7.55
N ALA A 105 -0.26 18.26 8.04
CA ALA A 105 -0.11 16.93 7.48
C ALA A 105 -1.35 16.08 7.75
N ALA A 106 -1.96 16.19 8.94
CA ALA A 106 -3.21 15.53 9.27
C ALA A 106 -4.35 15.97 8.33
N VAL A 107 -4.50 17.26 8.07
CA VAL A 107 -5.51 17.78 7.12
C VAL A 107 -5.25 17.27 5.70
N ARG A 108 -3.99 17.26 5.24
CA ARG A 108 -3.67 16.72 3.91
C ARG A 108 -3.95 15.23 3.84
N GLY A 109 -3.57 14.46 4.86
CA GLY A 109 -3.88 13.03 4.94
C GLY A 109 -5.38 12.75 4.85
N ALA A 110 -6.20 13.48 5.61
CA ALA A 110 -7.66 13.35 5.58
C ALA A 110 -8.25 13.69 4.20
N ARG A 111 -7.72 14.74 3.53
CA ARG A 111 -8.15 15.08 2.17
C ARG A 111 -7.74 14.04 1.13
N ALA A 112 -6.54 13.48 1.25
CA ALA A 112 -6.08 12.40 0.38
C ALA A 112 -6.95 11.15 0.56
N ASP A 113 -7.24 10.75 1.81
CA ASP A 113 -8.13 9.64 2.12
C ASP A 113 -9.54 9.86 1.53
N ALA A 114 -10.11 11.04 1.68
CA ALA A 114 -11.40 11.40 1.08
C ALA A 114 -11.37 11.33 -0.45
N THR A 115 -10.25 11.73 -1.08
CA THR A 115 -10.06 11.62 -2.54
C THR A 115 -10.01 10.16 -2.97
N MET A 116 -9.22 9.34 -2.30
CA MET A 116 -9.12 7.91 -2.61
C MET A 116 -10.46 7.19 -2.41
N LYS A 117 -11.16 7.42 -1.28
CA LYS A 117 -12.48 6.82 -1.03
C LYS A 117 -13.52 7.20 -2.09
N ARG A 118 -13.54 8.46 -2.54
CA ARG A 118 -14.47 8.91 -3.57
C ARG A 118 -14.16 8.30 -4.94
N ALA A 119 -12.88 8.15 -5.27
CA ALA A 119 -12.42 7.66 -6.55
C ALA A 119 -12.29 6.13 -6.62
N HIS A 120 -12.45 5.46 -5.49
CA HIS A 120 -12.29 4.02 -5.36
C HIS A 120 -13.25 3.27 -6.30
N PHE A 121 -12.81 2.15 -6.84
CA PHE A 121 -13.65 1.31 -7.69
C PHE A 121 -14.81 0.71 -6.90
N HIS A 122 -16.04 0.77 -7.42
CA HIS A 122 -17.26 0.48 -6.67
C HIS A 122 -17.87 -0.90 -6.93
N GLU A 123 -17.22 -1.75 -7.71
CA GLU A 123 -17.63 -3.13 -7.94
C GLU A 123 -16.76 -4.10 -7.14
N PRO A 124 -17.21 -5.36 -6.88
CA PRO A 124 -16.39 -6.34 -6.16
C PRO A 124 -15.00 -6.52 -6.79
N HIS A 125 -13.95 -6.39 -5.97
CA HIS A 125 -12.56 -6.50 -6.41
C HIS A 125 -11.63 -6.82 -5.24
N LEU A 126 -10.44 -7.31 -5.55
CA LEU A 126 -9.32 -7.34 -4.62
C LEU A 126 -8.57 -6.00 -4.70
N TYR A 127 -8.46 -5.28 -3.60
CA TYR A 127 -7.72 -4.03 -3.55
C TYR A 127 -6.25 -4.29 -3.18
N LEU A 128 -5.34 -4.11 -4.14
CA LEU A 128 -3.90 -4.11 -3.87
C LEU A 128 -3.51 -2.74 -3.30
N TRP A 129 -3.59 -2.64 -1.97
CA TRP A 129 -3.36 -1.37 -1.30
C TRP A 129 -1.88 -0.97 -1.21
N GLN A 130 -0.98 -1.93 -0.94
CA GLN A 130 0.45 -1.64 -0.89
C GLN A 130 1.27 -2.77 -1.52
N LEU A 131 2.17 -2.39 -2.41
CA LEU A 131 3.22 -3.25 -2.93
C LEU A 131 4.57 -2.56 -2.73
N ALA A 132 5.39 -3.10 -1.84
CA ALA A 132 6.65 -2.51 -1.43
C ALA A 132 7.80 -3.50 -1.54
N VAL A 133 8.95 -3.01 -2.00
CA VAL A 133 10.22 -3.75 -2.03
C VAL A 133 11.28 -2.87 -1.41
N GLU A 134 12.00 -3.41 -0.43
CA GLU A 134 13.12 -2.74 0.21
C GLU A 134 14.05 -2.11 -0.86
N PRO A 135 14.50 -0.84 -0.70
CA PRO A 135 15.28 -0.15 -1.73
C PRO A 135 16.46 -0.94 -2.29
N ARG A 136 17.19 -1.66 -1.41
CA ARG A 136 18.34 -2.48 -1.82
C ARG A 136 17.98 -3.76 -2.56
N ALA A 137 16.72 -4.19 -2.51
CA ALA A 137 16.20 -5.38 -3.18
C ALA A 137 15.33 -5.04 -4.40
N GLN A 138 15.15 -3.76 -4.71
CA GLN A 138 14.43 -3.35 -5.91
C GLN A 138 15.16 -3.80 -7.19
N ARG A 139 14.41 -3.93 -8.29
CA ARG A 139 14.89 -4.39 -9.59
C ARG A 139 15.51 -5.81 -9.59
N SER A 140 15.32 -6.60 -8.52
CA SER A 140 15.76 -7.99 -8.43
C SER A 140 14.63 -9.03 -8.56
N GLY A 141 13.47 -8.62 -9.10
CA GLY A 141 12.31 -9.48 -9.34
C GLY A 141 11.37 -9.66 -8.13
N VAL A 142 11.69 -9.14 -6.94
CA VAL A 142 10.88 -9.32 -5.73
C VAL A 142 9.46 -8.77 -5.88
N GLY A 143 9.32 -7.56 -6.44
CA GLY A 143 7.99 -6.97 -6.68
C GLY A 143 7.16 -7.79 -7.66
N ARG A 144 7.82 -8.35 -8.67
CA ARG A 144 7.20 -9.25 -9.65
C ARG A 144 6.66 -10.51 -8.98
N LEU A 145 7.48 -11.19 -8.16
CA LEU A 145 7.07 -12.39 -7.43
C LEU A 145 5.85 -12.16 -6.53
N LEU A 146 5.82 -11.02 -5.82
CA LEU A 146 4.70 -10.66 -4.97
C LEU A 146 3.43 -10.38 -5.80
N LEU A 147 3.56 -9.61 -6.87
CA LEU A 147 2.42 -9.24 -7.71
C LEU A 147 1.87 -10.46 -8.46
N GLU A 148 2.72 -11.34 -9.00
CA GLU A 148 2.30 -12.58 -9.63
C GLU A 148 1.54 -13.48 -8.67
N ARG A 149 1.92 -13.52 -7.39
CA ARG A 149 1.18 -14.27 -6.37
C ARG A 149 -0.19 -13.68 -6.10
N VAL A 150 -0.30 -12.35 -5.95
CA VAL A 150 -1.59 -11.66 -5.78
C VAL A 150 -2.50 -11.90 -7.00
N ILE A 151 -1.92 -11.85 -8.20
CA ILE A 151 -2.66 -12.08 -9.45
C ILE A 151 -3.17 -13.51 -9.52
N ALA A 152 -2.34 -14.51 -9.20
CA ALA A 152 -2.76 -15.91 -9.23
C ALA A 152 -3.96 -16.16 -8.30
N ASP A 153 -3.90 -15.66 -7.07
CA ASP A 153 -5.01 -15.83 -6.12
C ASP A 153 -6.29 -15.10 -6.57
N ALA A 154 -6.15 -13.93 -7.17
CA ALA A 154 -7.30 -13.18 -7.69
C ALA A 154 -7.92 -13.86 -8.92
N ASP A 155 -7.10 -14.41 -9.83
CA ASP A 155 -7.56 -15.17 -11.00
C ASP A 155 -8.26 -16.46 -10.56
N ASP A 156 -7.70 -17.19 -9.60
CA ASP A 156 -8.31 -18.40 -9.02
C ASP A 156 -9.68 -18.10 -8.36
N ALA A 157 -9.83 -16.90 -7.78
CA ALA A 157 -11.09 -16.42 -7.20
C ALA A 157 -12.05 -15.78 -8.21
N GLY A 158 -11.65 -15.61 -9.47
CA GLY A 158 -12.43 -14.89 -10.49
C GLY A 158 -12.67 -13.42 -10.14
N THR A 159 -11.72 -12.77 -9.45
CA THR A 159 -11.88 -11.42 -8.86
C THR A 159 -10.94 -10.43 -9.56
N PRO A 160 -11.42 -9.28 -10.05
CA PRO A 160 -10.55 -8.25 -10.59
C PRO A 160 -9.69 -7.62 -9.49
N ILE A 161 -8.54 -7.04 -9.88
CA ILE A 161 -7.64 -6.36 -8.95
C ILE A 161 -7.66 -4.85 -9.23
N TYR A 162 -7.91 -4.05 -8.19
CA TYR A 162 -7.81 -2.60 -8.23
C TYR A 162 -6.59 -2.11 -7.44
N LEU A 163 -5.99 -1.02 -7.90
CA LEU A 163 -4.93 -0.31 -7.18
C LEU A 163 -4.89 1.18 -7.52
N GLU A 164 -4.25 1.97 -6.66
CA GLU A 164 -3.84 3.34 -6.95
C GLU A 164 -2.32 3.48 -6.88
N THR A 165 -1.77 4.37 -7.71
CA THR A 165 -0.37 4.73 -7.64
C THR A 165 -0.14 6.21 -7.91
N ALA A 166 0.70 6.85 -7.10
CA ALA A 166 1.13 8.24 -7.31
C ALA A 166 2.49 8.32 -8.05
N LYS A 167 3.11 7.18 -8.37
CA LYS A 167 4.42 7.14 -9.03
C LYS A 167 4.26 6.86 -10.52
N PRO A 168 4.67 7.79 -11.41
CA PRO A 168 4.52 7.61 -12.87
C PRO A 168 5.16 6.33 -13.40
N ASP A 169 6.34 5.97 -12.90
CA ASP A 169 7.09 4.78 -13.33
C ASP A 169 6.37 3.46 -13.02
N ASN A 170 5.41 3.46 -12.09
CA ASN A 170 4.64 2.29 -11.76
C ASN A 170 3.54 2.00 -12.80
N VAL A 171 3.08 3.00 -13.53
CA VAL A 171 2.01 2.83 -14.52
C VAL A 171 2.42 1.82 -15.62
N PRO A 172 3.57 1.98 -16.33
CA PRO A 172 4.00 1.00 -17.30
C PRO A 172 4.32 -0.36 -16.66
N TYR A 173 4.82 -0.38 -15.41
CA TYR A 173 5.05 -1.63 -14.69
C TYR A 173 3.75 -2.42 -14.51
N TYR A 174 2.69 -1.80 -13.98
CA TYR A 174 1.39 -2.47 -13.79
C TYR A 174 0.70 -2.81 -15.13
N ARG A 175 0.85 -1.98 -16.15
CA ARG A 175 0.37 -2.33 -17.52
C ARG A 175 0.97 -3.63 -18.03
N GLY A 176 2.24 -3.91 -17.72
CA GLY A 176 2.90 -5.19 -18.06
C GLY A 176 2.28 -6.40 -17.38
N PHE A 177 1.41 -6.23 -16.40
CA PHE A 177 0.64 -7.29 -15.72
C PHE A 177 -0.86 -7.24 -16.05
N GLY A 178 -1.27 -6.53 -17.09
CA GLY A 178 -2.65 -6.48 -17.54
C GLY A 178 -3.52 -5.40 -16.87
N PHE A 179 -2.93 -4.52 -16.04
CA PHE A 179 -3.69 -3.38 -15.49
C PHE A 179 -3.92 -2.31 -16.54
N THR A 180 -5.11 -1.73 -16.55
CA THR A 180 -5.49 -0.58 -17.37
C THR A 180 -5.81 0.62 -16.47
N GLU A 181 -5.51 1.82 -16.93
CA GLU A 181 -5.90 3.07 -16.26
C GLU A 181 -7.40 3.27 -16.40
N THR A 182 -8.12 3.40 -15.28
CA THR A 182 -9.56 3.65 -15.23
C THR A 182 -9.90 5.09 -14.90
N GLY A 183 -8.93 5.83 -14.34
CA GLY A 183 -9.11 7.22 -13.99
C GLY A 183 -7.85 7.85 -13.44
N ARG A 184 -7.94 9.15 -13.17
CA ARG A 184 -6.84 9.93 -12.61
C ARG A 184 -7.35 11.02 -11.69
N GLU A 185 -6.75 11.12 -10.52
CA GLU A 185 -7.03 12.13 -9.51
C GLU A 185 -5.77 12.94 -9.15
N LYS A 186 -5.93 13.93 -8.28
CA LYS A 186 -4.82 14.69 -7.71
C LYS A 186 -4.88 14.63 -6.19
N LEU A 187 -3.75 14.40 -5.58
CA LEU A 187 -3.57 14.53 -4.14
C LEU A 187 -3.51 16.02 -3.73
N PRO A 188 -3.65 16.34 -2.43
CA PRO A 188 -3.81 17.72 -1.93
C PRO A 188 -2.79 18.75 -2.39
N ARG A 189 -1.54 18.37 -2.62
CA ARG A 189 -0.46 19.24 -3.16
C ARG A 189 -0.25 19.10 -4.66
N GLY A 190 -1.10 18.32 -5.33
CA GLY A 190 -1.10 18.16 -6.78
C GLY A 190 -0.36 16.94 -7.32
N ALA A 191 0.18 16.08 -6.46
CA ALA A 191 0.74 14.81 -6.93
C ALA A 191 -0.36 14.00 -7.65
N PRO A 192 -0.07 13.47 -8.85
CA PRO A 192 -1.05 12.68 -9.58
C PRO A 192 -1.31 11.34 -8.90
N LEU A 193 -2.54 10.85 -9.00
CA LEU A 193 -2.96 9.54 -8.52
C LEU A 193 -3.64 8.81 -9.68
N TRP A 194 -2.99 7.76 -10.19
CA TRP A 194 -3.54 6.89 -11.22
C TRP A 194 -4.36 5.79 -10.57
N LEU A 195 -5.58 5.57 -11.08
CA LEU A 195 -6.48 4.50 -10.70
C LEU A 195 -6.36 3.41 -11.76
N MET A 196 -6.08 2.19 -11.34
CA MET A 196 -5.79 1.11 -12.28
C MET A 196 -6.56 -0.16 -11.90
N LEU A 197 -7.11 -0.83 -12.90
CA LEU A 197 -7.88 -2.07 -12.75
C LEU A 197 -7.31 -3.16 -13.68
N ARG A 198 -7.21 -4.37 -13.16
CA ARG A 198 -6.93 -5.57 -13.93
C ARG A 198 -8.16 -6.49 -13.84
N PRO A 199 -8.81 -6.84 -14.94
CA PRO A 199 -9.84 -7.87 -14.92
C PRO A 199 -9.23 -9.22 -14.53
N HIS A 200 -10.04 -10.12 -13.98
CA HIS A 200 -9.63 -11.52 -13.81
C HIS A 200 -9.48 -12.20 -15.16
N SER A 201 -8.66 -13.22 -15.24
CA SER A 201 -8.44 -14.03 -16.46
C SER A 201 -9.53 -15.10 -16.62
#